data_a1c1ddc74fa956d3c8c6452695bc2697
#
_entry.id   a1c1ddc74fa956d3c8c6452695bc2697
#
_cell.length_a   1.000
_cell.length_b   1.000
_cell.length_c   1.000
_cell.angle_alpha   90.00
_cell.angle_beta   90.00
_cell.angle_gamma   90.00
#
_symmetry.space_group_name_H-M   'P 1'
#
loop_
_entity.id
_entity.type
_entity.pdbx_description
1 polymer ?
#
loop_
_entity_poly.entity_id
_entity_poly.type
_entity_poly.pdbx_seq_one_letter_code
_entity_poly.pdbx_strand_id
1 'polypeptide(L)'
;MKVRWLAIFACLLGAFALGMTACGDDDDDGGGGGGGEGGAGTVNVYSSLPLQGASRPQTTAMVEGIKLALEQNKGKAGEMTVKYTSLDDSTAQAGTWTPEATQANAQEVAQDDSAIAYIGEFNSGASAISIPILNEVPVPQISPANTAVGLTSDEPGADKGEPDKYYPTGERHYLRIVPKDTIQGAALATIMKKDGCTTAYILNDKEVYGAGLARNIESAAQEQGLEVAANEGIDPKAPNFRSQAATIKSAGADCFVFSGITANGAVQLYKDVSAAVPDAKLYGPDGVAESGFADPKEGGIPADVASKVKVTVATLSPDQYPPEGQKFFDDFEAKYGEANPDPYAIYGYEAMKLVLDTCEQLGADCSDKQAMIDALFQTKGRESVLGTYDIDENGDTTLTDYGVYSIDGGELTFDETVKAEVG
;
A
#
# COMPACT_ATOMS: atom_id res chain seq x y z
N MET A 1 47.04 6.70 38.53
CA MET A 1 46.95 5.69 39.62
C MET A 1 46.22 4.48 39.07
N LYS A 2 46.96 3.37 39.10
CA LYS A 2 46.53 2.03 38.69
C LYS A 2 45.59 1.44 39.75
N VAL A 3 44.56 0.67 39.39
CA VAL A 3 44.30 -0.62 40.03
C VAL A 3 43.47 -1.48 39.05
N ARG A 4 44.08 -2.56 38.64
CA ARG A 4 43.53 -3.78 37.99
C ARG A 4 42.93 -4.63 39.09
N TRP A 5 41.84 -5.33 38.78
CA TRP A 5 41.57 -6.64 39.42
C TRP A 5 41.09 -7.64 38.37
N LEU A 6 41.84 -8.72 38.30
CA LEU A 6 41.63 -9.97 37.57
C LEU A 6 41.05 -11.01 38.54
N ALA A 7 40.53 -12.05 37.97
CA ALA A 7 40.48 -13.43 38.44
C ALA A 7 39.06 -13.94 38.79
N ILE A 8 38.61 -15.18 38.60
CA ILE A 8 39.18 -16.45 38.09
C ILE A 8 38.00 -17.45 37.97
N PHE A 9 38.02 -18.29 36.94
CA PHE A 9 37.61 -19.68 36.78
C PHE A 9 36.81 -20.42 37.89
N ALA A 10 35.77 -21.18 37.44
CA ALA A 10 35.68 -22.60 37.80
C ALA A 10 34.76 -23.38 36.83
N CYS A 11 35.35 -24.35 36.15
CA CYS A 11 34.69 -25.48 35.46
C CYS A 11 34.10 -26.46 36.47
N LEU A 12 32.98 -27.08 36.13
CA LEU A 12 32.61 -28.40 36.67
C LEU A 12 31.97 -29.25 35.55
N LEU A 13 32.76 -30.24 35.14
CA LEU A 13 32.35 -31.42 34.37
C LEU A 13 31.61 -32.40 35.29
N GLY A 14 30.54 -32.99 34.77
CA GLY A 14 29.87 -34.12 35.39
C GLY A 14 29.28 -35.03 34.33
N ALA A 15 30.06 -36.00 33.89
CA ALA A 15 29.60 -37.12 33.08
C ALA A 15 29.06 -38.22 33.98
N PHE A 16 27.94 -38.84 33.62
CA PHE A 16 27.67 -40.22 34.02
C PHE A 16 26.92 -40.96 32.90
N ALA A 17 27.32 -42.20 32.79
CA ALA A 17 27.22 -43.10 31.65
C ALA A 17 26.03 -44.07 31.73
N LEU A 18 25.67 -44.57 30.53
CA LEU A 18 25.33 -45.95 30.16
C LEU A 18 24.28 -46.76 30.95
N GLY A 19 23.26 -47.18 30.21
CA GLY A 19 22.45 -48.36 30.48
C GLY A 19 21.90 -48.92 29.17
N MET A 20 22.64 -49.82 28.53
CA MET A 20 22.13 -50.71 27.48
C MET A 20 21.35 -51.86 28.10
N THR A 21 20.21 -52.21 27.53
CA THR A 21 19.75 -53.61 27.47
C THR A 21 19.06 -53.85 26.13
N ALA A 22 19.47 -54.93 25.52
CA ALA A 22 19.13 -55.40 24.19
C ALA A 22 18.06 -56.50 24.23
N CYS A 23 17.51 -56.74 23.05
CA CYS A 23 16.93 -57.96 22.48
C CYS A 23 15.46 -58.31 22.73
N GLY A 24 14.81 -58.54 21.59
CA GLY A 24 13.59 -59.30 21.39
C GLY A 24 13.05 -59.09 19.99
N ASP A 25 13.49 -59.93 19.03
CA ASP A 25 12.82 -60.18 17.74
C ASP A 25 11.45 -60.78 18.01
N ASP A 26 10.46 -60.38 17.17
CA ASP A 26 9.59 -61.32 16.50
C ASP A 26 8.75 -60.60 15.40
N ASP A 27 8.81 -61.21 14.23
CA ASP A 27 8.04 -60.90 13.02
C ASP A 27 6.51 -61.00 13.25
N ASP A 28 5.73 -60.08 12.68
CA ASP A 28 4.51 -60.50 11.99
C ASP A 28 4.04 -59.47 10.97
N ASP A 29 3.70 -59.99 9.79
CA ASP A 29 3.09 -59.35 8.63
C ASP A 29 1.72 -58.73 8.97
N GLY A 30 1.47 -57.50 8.48
CA GLY A 30 0.17 -56.89 8.51
C GLY A 30 0.09 -55.62 7.67
N GLY A 31 -0.12 -55.78 6.34
CA GLY A 31 -0.42 -54.66 5.48
C GLY A 31 -1.62 -53.87 5.97
N GLY A 32 -1.44 -52.62 6.27
CA GLY A 32 -2.48 -51.66 6.50
C GLY A 32 -2.06 -50.36 5.80
N GLY A 33 -2.63 -50.10 4.62
CA GLY A 33 -2.55 -48.79 3.97
C GLY A 33 -3.13 -47.75 4.91
N GLY A 34 -2.28 -47.11 5.68
CA GLY A 34 -2.58 -45.87 6.38
C GLY A 34 -2.63 -44.78 5.33
N GLY A 35 -3.82 -44.43 4.84
CA GLY A 35 -4.07 -43.13 4.28
C GLY A 35 -3.68 -42.10 5.35
N GLY A 36 -2.58 -41.43 5.17
CA GLY A 36 -2.28 -40.26 5.97
C GLY A 36 -3.42 -39.29 5.78
N GLU A 37 -4.22 -39.06 6.83
CA GLU A 37 -4.99 -37.84 6.94
C GLU A 37 -3.93 -36.71 6.83
N GLY A 38 -3.86 -36.08 5.65
CA GLY A 38 -3.07 -34.89 5.44
C GLY A 38 -3.58 -33.85 6.41
N GLY A 39 -2.90 -33.70 7.54
CA GLY A 39 -3.21 -32.65 8.47
C GLY A 39 -3.11 -31.33 7.72
N ALA A 40 -4.15 -30.49 7.84
CA ALA A 40 -4.18 -29.16 7.29
C ALA A 40 -2.87 -28.42 7.59
N GLY A 41 -2.18 -28.00 6.52
CA GLY A 41 -0.91 -27.27 6.64
C GLY A 41 -1.08 -25.91 7.29
N THR A 42 0.02 -25.30 7.68
CA THR A 42 0.04 -23.90 8.12
C THR A 42 0.82 -23.10 7.10
N VAL A 43 0.27 -21.98 6.68
CA VAL A 43 0.90 -21.03 5.76
C VAL A 43 0.95 -19.64 6.38
N ASN A 44 1.94 -18.83 5.95
CA ASN A 44 2.16 -17.51 6.49
C ASN A 44 1.81 -16.43 5.46
N VAL A 45 1.13 -15.38 5.91
CA VAL A 45 0.87 -14.15 5.17
C VAL A 45 1.49 -13.00 5.93
N TYR A 46 2.21 -12.16 5.23
CA TYR A 46 2.86 -10.99 5.80
C TYR A 46 2.26 -9.71 5.23
N SER A 47 2.30 -8.64 5.99
CA SER A 47 2.19 -7.29 5.44
C SER A 47 3.38 -6.44 5.84
N SER A 48 3.74 -5.47 5.00
CA SER A 48 4.77 -4.47 5.28
C SER A 48 4.23 -3.10 4.89
N LEU A 49 4.04 -2.26 5.90
CA LEU A 49 3.39 -0.95 5.78
C LEU A 49 4.05 0.00 6.79
N PRO A 50 4.08 1.34 6.54
CA PRO A 50 4.66 2.29 7.48
C PRO A 50 3.74 2.51 8.69
N LEU A 51 4.06 1.90 9.82
CA LEU A 51 3.25 1.95 11.05
C LEU A 51 3.65 3.10 12.00
N GLN A 52 4.47 4.04 11.52
CA GLN A 52 4.88 5.24 12.24
C GLN A 52 4.82 6.46 11.32
N GLY A 53 4.67 7.65 11.93
CA GLY A 53 4.63 8.93 11.21
C GLY A 53 3.25 9.30 10.68
N ALA A 54 3.22 10.14 9.63
CA ALA A 54 1.99 10.76 9.13
C ALA A 54 0.96 9.76 8.60
N SER A 55 1.40 8.71 7.90
CA SER A 55 0.50 7.69 7.31
C SER A 55 0.06 6.60 8.30
N ARG A 56 0.53 6.66 9.57
CA ARG A 56 0.19 5.64 10.57
C ARG A 56 -1.32 5.40 10.75
N PRO A 57 -2.18 6.42 10.81
CA PRO A 57 -3.63 6.19 10.93
C PRO A 57 -4.15 5.33 9.77
N GLN A 58 -3.86 5.71 8.53
CA GLN A 58 -4.31 4.99 7.35
C GLN A 58 -3.74 3.56 7.28
N THR A 59 -2.46 3.38 7.53
CA THR A 59 -1.85 2.04 7.47
C THR A 59 -2.26 1.14 8.63
N THR A 60 -2.58 1.73 9.80
CA THR A 60 -3.20 0.99 10.91
C THR A 60 -4.60 0.50 10.50
N ALA A 61 -5.43 1.36 9.89
CA ALA A 61 -6.75 0.97 9.39
C ALA A 61 -6.65 -0.13 8.31
N MET A 62 -5.62 -0.10 7.45
CA MET A 62 -5.35 -1.18 6.49
C MET A 62 -5.01 -2.50 7.19
N VAL A 63 -4.14 -2.48 8.21
CA VAL A 63 -3.81 -3.68 9.02
C VAL A 63 -5.05 -4.21 9.75
N GLU A 64 -5.92 -3.34 10.20
CA GLU A 64 -7.19 -3.71 10.81
C GLU A 64 -8.15 -4.34 9.80
N GLY A 65 -8.21 -3.83 8.57
CA GLY A 65 -8.93 -4.46 7.47
C GLY A 65 -8.40 -5.87 7.16
N ILE A 66 -7.07 -6.04 7.05
CA ILE A 66 -6.42 -7.36 6.88
C ILE A 66 -6.82 -8.33 8.00
N LYS A 67 -6.75 -7.88 9.25
CA LYS A 67 -7.11 -8.70 10.42
C LYS A 67 -8.60 -9.05 10.45
N LEU A 68 -9.47 -8.13 10.04
CA LEU A 68 -10.91 -8.35 9.97
C LEU A 68 -11.24 -9.47 8.96
N ALA A 69 -10.64 -9.42 7.76
CA ALA A 69 -10.82 -10.47 6.74
C ALA A 69 -10.36 -11.84 7.25
N LEU A 70 -9.19 -11.90 7.87
CA LEU A 70 -8.65 -13.14 8.42
C LEU A 70 -9.53 -13.71 9.55
N GLU A 71 -10.01 -12.84 10.44
CA GLU A 71 -10.88 -13.26 11.56
C GLU A 71 -12.23 -13.76 11.07
N GLN A 72 -12.84 -13.12 10.08
CA GLN A 72 -14.09 -13.56 9.46
C GLN A 72 -13.93 -14.94 8.81
N ASN A 73 -12.75 -15.24 8.29
CA ASN A 73 -12.35 -16.55 7.79
C ASN A 73 -11.83 -17.50 8.91
N LYS A 74 -11.94 -17.11 10.20
CA LYS A 74 -11.54 -17.92 11.37
C LYS A 74 -10.06 -18.34 11.36
N GLY A 75 -9.19 -17.51 10.78
CA GLY A 75 -7.76 -17.80 10.65
C GLY A 75 -7.45 -18.92 9.65
N LYS A 76 -8.33 -19.15 8.67
CA LYS A 76 -8.21 -20.25 7.72
C LYS A 76 -8.44 -19.82 6.28
N ALA A 77 -7.90 -20.63 5.35
CA ALA A 77 -8.25 -20.64 3.94
C ALA A 77 -8.55 -22.11 3.57
N GLY A 78 -9.82 -22.46 3.46
CA GLY A 78 -10.25 -23.86 3.39
C GLY A 78 -9.75 -24.66 4.60
N GLU A 79 -8.98 -25.71 4.36
CA GLU A 79 -8.39 -26.55 5.41
C GLU A 79 -7.06 -25.97 5.95
N MET A 80 -6.41 -25.02 5.25
CA MET A 80 -5.14 -24.43 5.64
C MET A 80 -5.32 -23.49 6.83
N THR A 81 -4.41 -23.53 7.79
CA THR A 81 -4.33 -22.52 8.85
C THR A 81 -3.45 -21.38 8.36
N VAL A 82 -3.96 -20.17 8.42
CA VAL A 82 -3.25 -18.96 7.99
C VAL A 82 -2.74 -18.19 9.22
N LYS A 83 -1.45 -17.97 9.30
CA LYS A 83 -0.84 -17.04 10.25
C LYS A 83 -0.52 -15.72 9.56
N TYR A 84 -0.79 -14.64 10.25
CA TYR A 84 -0.53 -13.30 9.75
C TYR A 84 0.48 -12.57 10.63
N THR A 85 1.46 -11.94 9.99
CA THR A 85 2.47 -11.08 10.61
C THR A 85 2.46 -9.71 9.95
N SER A 86 2.29 -8.67 10.75
CA SER A 86 2.40 -7.27 10.31
C SER A 86 3.81 -6.77 10.59
N LEU A 87 4.53 -6.38 9.53
CA LEU A 87 5.86 -5.78 9.58
C LEU A 87 5.73 -4.26 9.39
N ASP A 88 6.68 -3.52 9.97
CA ASP A 88 6.78 -2.06 9.88
C ASP A 88 7.98 -1.70 8.97
N ASP A 89 7.74 -1.02 7.85
CA ASP A 89 8.79 -0.54 6.96
C ASP A 89 9.22 0.90 7.26
N SER A 90 8.67 1.49 8.32
CA SER A 90 8.99 2.83 8.77
C SER A 90 9.90 2.88 9.98
N THR A 91 10.39 4.07 10.28
CA THR A 91 11.12 4.32 11.52
C THR A 91 10.63 5.60 12.19
N ALA A 92 10.66 5.65 13.52
CA ALA A 92 10.29 6.85 14.27
C ALA A 92 11.14 8.08 13.90
N GLN A 93 12.38 7.87 13.47
CA GLN A 93 13.28 8.95 13.08
C GLN A 93 12.91 9.52 11.70
N ALA A 94 12.55 8.68 10.76
CA ALA A 94 12.13 9.10 9.42
C ALA A 94 10.70 9.63 9.41
N GLY A 95 9.81 9.08 10.26
CA GLY A 95 8.38 9.38 10.26
C GLY A 95 7.67 8.91 8.99
N THR A 96 8.29 7.98 8.27
CA THR A 96 7.80 7.38 7.02
C THR A 96 8.57 6.08 6.75
N TRP A 97 8.23 5.38 5.67
CA TRP A 97 8.97 4.21 5.20
C TRP A 97 10.45 4.51 4.96
N THR A 98 11.30 3.49 5.06
CA THR A 98 12.73 3.61 4.78
C THR A 98 13.22 2.45 3.92
N PRO A 99 14.18 2.68 3.00
CA PRO A 99 14.74 1.63 2.16
C PRO A 99 15.28 0.45 2.96
N GLU A 100 15.93 0.71 4.08
CA GLU A 100 16.55 -0.30 4.93
C GLU A 100 15.51 -1.21 5.61
N ALA A 101 14.42 -0.62 6.13
CA ALA A 101 13.36 -1.40 6.78
C ALA A 101 12.58 -2.21 5.74
N THR A 102 12.21 -1.62 4.61
CA THR A 102 11.57 -2.33 3.50
C THR A 102 12.40 -3.52 3.02
N GLN A 103 13.70 -3.29 2.79
CA GLN A 103 14.62 -4.37 2.38
C GLN A 103 14.68 -5.48 3.42
N ALA A 104 14.77 -5.15 4.70
CA ALA A 104 14.82 -6.13 5.77
C ALA A 104 13.54 -6.97 5.83
N ASN A 105 12.37 -6.33 5.73
CA ASN A 105 11.07 -7.02 5.72
C ASN A 105 10.94 -7.97 4.53
N ALA A 106 11.27 -7.51 3.32
CA ALA A 106 11.22 -8.36 2.13
C ALA A 106 12.18 -9.55 2.23
N GLN A 107 13.39 -9.35 2.77
CA GLN A 107 14.37 -10.42 3.02
C GLN A 107 13.91 -11.42 4.08
N GLU A 108 13.22 -10.96 5.14
CA GLU A 108 12.63 -11.84 6.14
C GLU A 108 11.62 -12.78 5.51
N VAL A 109 10.70 -12.23 4.71
CA VAL A 109 9.66 -13.03 4.03
C VAL A 109 10.25 -13.94 2.95
N ALA A 110 11.28 -13.49 2.23
CA ALA A 110 11.98 -14.32 1.25
C ALA A 110 12.62 -15.57 1.85
N GLN A 111 12.96 -15.55 3.16
CA GLN A 111 13.56 -16.68 3.88
C GLN A 111 12.53 -17.64 4.50
N ASP A 112 11.24 -17.30 4.47
CA ASP A 112 10.19 -18.16 4.98
C ASP A 112 9.59 -19.02 3.86
N ASP A 113 9.89 -20.32 3.91
CA ASP A 113 9.36 -21.28 2.94
C ASP A 113 7.84 -21.43 3.01
N SER A 114 7.22 -21.09 4.14
CA SER A 114 5.76 -21.12 4.35
C SER A 114 5.04 -19.82 4.00
N ALA A 115 5.77 -18.77 3.59
CA ALA A 115 5.16 -17.53 3.11
C ALA A 115 4.47 -17.75 1.78
N ILE A 116 3.15 -17.48 1.74
CA ILE A 116 2.32 -17.63 0.53
C ILE A 116 1.90 -16.28 -0.07
N ALA A 117 2.02 -15.20 0.68
CA ALA A 117 1.74 -13.85 0.19
C ALA A 117 2.41 -12.78 1.06
N TYR A 118 2.75 -11.67 0.39
CA TYR A 118 3.23 -10.43 0.97
C TYR A 118 2.29 -9.29 0.59
N ILE A 119 1.53 -8.77 1.55
CA ILE A 119 0.61 -7.65 1.35
C ILE A 119 1.38 -6.35 1.60
N GLY A 120 1.66 -5.64 0.56
CA GLY A 120 2.51 -4.43 0.60
C GLY A 120 3.09 -4.08 -0.77
N GLU A 121 3.75 -3.00 -0.81
CA GLU A 121 3.96 -1.96 0.18
C GLU A 121 2.82 -0.92 0.10
N PHE A 122 2.82 0.02 1.05
CA PHE A 122 1.98 1.21 0.94
C PHE A 122 2.57 2.21 -0.06
N ASN A 123 3.87 2.46 0.04
CA ASN A 123 4.57 3.40 -0.81
C ASN A 123 5.15 2.72 -2.05
N SER A 124 4.94 3.31 -3.24
CA SER A 124 5.45 2.75 -4.51
C SER A 124 6.99 2.68 -4.53
N GLY A 125 7.68 3.65 -3.90
CA GLY A 125 9.13 3.61 -3.74
C GLY A 125 9.63 2.44 -2.89
N ALA A 126 8.85 2.03 -1.89
CA ALA A 126 9.14 0.84 -1.09
C ALA A 126 8.95 -0.44 -1.94
N SER A 127 7.87 -0.53 -2.73
CA SER A 127 7.67 -1.66 -3.65
C SER A 127 8.77 -1.77 -4.71
N ALA A 128 9.33 -0.67 -5.17
CA ALA A 128 10.49 -0.69 -6.05
C ALA A 128 11.72 -1.41 -5.44
N ILE A 129 11.75 -1.57 -4.11
CA ILE A 129 12.77 -2.31 -3.36
C ILE A 129 12.34 -3.75 -3.09
N SER A 130 11.09 -3.96 -2.63
CA SER A 130 10.62 -5.31 -2.25
C SER A 130 10.35 -6.21 -3.44
N ILE A 131 9.83 -5.68 -4.57
CA ILE A 131 9.52 -6.47 -5.76
C ILE A 131 10.73 -7.28 -6.25
N PRO A 132 11.92 -6.69 -6.53
CA PRO A 132 13.05 -7.49 -7.01
C PRO A 132 13.54 -8.55 -6.03
N ILE A 133 13.43 -8.31 -4.72
CA ILE A 133 13.83 -9.28 -3.69
C ILE A 133 12.87 -10.48 -3.70
N LEU A 134 11.57 -10.23 -3.70
CA LEU A 134 10.54 -11.27 -3.70
C LEU A 134 10.40 -11.96 -5.06
N ASN A 135 10.86 -11.32 -6.14
CA ASN A 135 10.91 -11.91 -7.47
C ASN A 135 11.90 -13.07 -7.57
N GLU A 136 13.05 -12.97 -6.88
CA GLU A 136 14.06 -14.03 -6.88
C GLU A 136 13.61 -15.32 -6.13
N VAL A 137 12.61 -15.20 -5.26
CA VAL A 137 12.07 -16.31 -4.44
C VAL A 137 10.53 -16.38 -4.57
N PRO A 138 9.98 -16.43 -5.74
CA PRO A 138 8.64 -16.17 -6.24
C PRO A 138 7.52 -16.09 -5.17
N VAL A 139 7.62 -15.16 -4.23
CA VAL A 139 6.54 -14.87 -3.27
C VAL A 139 5.58 -13.87 -3.90
N PRO A 140 4.28 -14.17 -4.04
CA PRO A 140 3.33 -13.21 -4.58
C PRO A 140 3.23 -11.98 -3.68
N GLN A 141 3.35 -10.79 -4.30
CA GLN A 141 3.22 -9.51 -3.64
C GLN A 141 1.94 -8.82 -4.11
N ILE A 142 1.07 -8.43 -3.17
CA ILE A 142 -0.19 -7.76 -3.44
C ILE A 142 -0.18 -6.39 -2.79
N SER A 143 -0.14 -5.32 -3.58
CA SER A 143 -0.24 -3.99 -3.00
C SER A 143 -1.70 -3.53 -2.89
N PRO A 144 -2.10 -3.09 -1.69
CA PRO A 144 -3.40 -2.48 -1.47
C PRO A 144 -3.39 -0.96 -1.69
N ALA A 145 -2.26 -0.36 -2.13
CA ALA A 145 -2.12 1.10 -2.17
C ALA A 145 -1.24 1.66 -3.29
N ASN A 146 -0.35 0.87 -3.91
CA ASN A 146 0.58 1.40 -4.90
C ASN A 146 -0.10 1.76 -6.21
N THR A 147 0.12 2.97 -6.66
CA THR A 147 -0.48 3.50 -7.88
C THR A 147 0.53 3.81 -8.98
N ALA A 148 1.86 3.87 -8.68
CA ALA A 148 2.88 4.20 -9.67
C ALA A 148 2.85 3.24 -10.87
N VAL A 149 2.75 3.82 -12.07
CA VAL A 149 2.63 3.11 -13.35
C VAL A 149 3.82 2.17 -13.58
N GLY A 150 5.03 2.66 -13.32
CA GLY A 150 6.26 1.96 -13.61
C GLY A 150 6.49 0.65 -12.84
N LEU A 151 5.69 0.35 -11.83
CA LEU A 151 5.78 -0.94 -11.11
C LEU A 151 5.27 -2.11 -11.97
N THR A 152 4.41 -1.86 -12.94
CA THR A 152 3.74 -2.90 -13.74
C THR A 152 3.85 -2.69 -15.25
N SER A 153 3.98 -1.44 -15.72
CA SER A 153 3.99 -1.13 -17.15
C SER A 153 4.97 0.00 -17.51
N ASP A 154 5.24 0.15 -18.81
CA ASP A 154 6.05 1.23 -19.40
C ASP A 154 5.19 2.37 -19.98
N GLU A 155 3.91 2.43 -19.58
CA GLU A 155 2.98 3.49 -19.97
C GLU A 155 3.45 4.88 -19.50
N PRO A 156 2.84 5.98 -20.02
CA PRO A 156 3.15 7.32 -19.55
C PRO A 156 3.08 7.44 -18.02
N GLY A 157 4.11 8.03 -17.42
CA GLY A 157 4.30 8.06 -15.96
C GLY A 157 5.43 7.14 -15.46
N ALA A 158 5.78 6.10 -16.22
CA ALA A 158 6.92 5.23 -15.91
C ALA A 158 8.26 5.92 -16.19
N ASP A 159 9.29 5.53 -15.46
CA ASP A 159 10.67 5.92 -15.71
C ASP A 159 11.36 4.96 -16.68
N LYS A 160 12.48 5.41 -17.23
CA LYS A 160 13.25 4.58 -18.16
C LYS A 160 13.70 3.27 -17.49
N GLY A 161 13.38 2.15 -18.15
CA GLY A 161 13.74 0.80 -17.72
C GLY A 161 12.72 0.17 -16.78
N GLU A 162 11.65 0.88 -16.44
CA GLU A 162 10.49 0.30 -15.77
C GLU A 162 9.59 -0.37 -16.81
N PRO A 163 8.90 -1.41 -16.40
CA PRO A 163 8.93 -2.13 -15.12
C PRO A 163 10.05 -3.17 -15.02
N ASP A 164 10.75 -3.47 -16.12
CA ASP A 164 11.65 -4.62 -16.24
C ASP A 164 12.77 -4.63 -15.18
N LYS A 165 13.24 -3.45 -14.77
CA LYS A 165 14.26 -3.34 -13.72
C LYS A 165 13.84 -3.94 -12.36
N TYR A 166 12.54 -4.13 -12.13
CA TYR A 166 11.99 -4.69 -10.89
C TYR A 166 11.82 -6.21 -10.94
N TYR A 167 11.93 -6.83 -12.13
CA TYR A 167 11.67 -8.25 -12.33
C TYR A 167 12.93 -8.99 -12.87
N PRO A 168 13.95 -9.21 -12.01
CA PRO A 168 15.22 -9.80 -12.44
C PRO A 168 15.08 -11.20 -13.05
N THR A 169 14.04 -11.97 -12.70
CA THR A 169 13.75 -13.27 -13.31
C THR A 169 13.01 -13.17 -14.64
N GLY A 170 12.44 -12.02 -14.96
CA GLY A 170 11.55 -11.81 -16.11
C GLY A 170 10.10 -12.24 -15.88
N GLU A 171 9.80 -12.86 -14.73
CA GLU A 171 8.46 -13.34 -14.41
C GLU A 171 7.71 -12.34 -13.51
N ARG A 172 6.40 -12.25 -13.66
CA ARG A 172 5.54 -11.37 -12.85
C ARG A 172 5.07 -12.10 -11.60
N HIS A 173 5.12 -11.42 -10.44
CA HIS A 173 4.63 -11.93 -9.15
C HIS A 173 3.98 -10.84 -8.30
N TYR A 174 4.11 -9.58 -8.73
CA TYR A 174 3.51 -8.41 -8.10
C TYR A 174 2.21 -8.05 -8.79
N LEU A 175 1.18 -7.76 -7.99
CA LEU A 175 -0.10 -7.24 -8.46
C LEU A 175 -0.61 -6.17 -7.50
N ARG A 176 -1.55 -5.35 -7.98
CA ARG A 176 -2.23 -4.34 -7.18
C ARG A 176 -3.75 -4.41 -7.37
N ILE A 177 -4.47 -4.07 -6.32
CA ILE A 177 -5.93 -4.01 -6.32
C ILE A 177 -6.47 -2.57 -6.32
N VAL A 178 -5.58 -1.58 -6.35
CA VAL A 178 -5.88 -0.15 -6.47
C VAL A 178 -5.59 0.30 -7.91
N PRO A 179 -6.44 1.18 -8.52
CA PRO A 179 -6.20 1.71 -9.86
C PRO A 179 -4.89 2.51 -9.95
N LYS A 180 -4.21 2.43 -11.09
CA LYS A 180 -2.92 3.09 -11.31
C LYS A 180 -3.03 4.59 -11.61
N ASP A 181 -1.91 5.29 -11.54
CA ASP A 181 -1.79 6.75 -11.66
C ASP A 181 -2.23 7.33 -13.00
N THR A 182 -2.30 6.56 -14.08
CA THR A 182 -2.92 7.02 -15.33
C THR A 182 -4.38 7.42 -15.11
N ILE A 183 -5.10 6.66 -14.30
CA ILE A 183 -6.50 6.93 -13.93
C ILE A 183 -6.57 8.14 -12.98
N GLN A 184 -5.72 8.17 -11.95
CA GLN A 184 -5.73 9.26 -10.97
C GLN A 184 -5.32 10.61 -11.58
N GLY A 185 -4.31 10.61 -12.45
CA GLY A 185 -3.90 11.82 -13.17
C GLY A 185 -5.03 12.41 -14.01
N ALA A 186 -5.76 11.55 -14.72
CA ALA A 186 -6.94 11.96 -15.49
C ALA A 186 -8.08 12.46 -14.59
N ALA A 187 -8.31 11.82 -13.42
CA ALA A 187 -9.30 12.26 -12.44
C ALA A 187 -8.97 13.65 -11.89
N LEU A 188 -7.72 13.90 -11.49
CA LEU A 188 -7.25 15.21 -11.01
C LEU A 188 -7.41 16.30 -12.08
N ALA A 189 -7.02 16.04 -13.34
CA ALA A 189 -7.20 16.96 -14.44
C ALA A 189 -8.68 17.28 -14.66
N THR A 190 -9.55 16.27 -14.57
CA THR A 190 -11.00 16.42 -14.76
C THR A 190 -11.61 17.32 -13.69
N ILE A 191 -11.27 17.12 -12.40
CA ILE A 191 -11.82 17.99 -11.34
C ILE A 191 -11.27 19.41 -11.41
N MET A 192 -9.99 19.60 -11.72
CA MET A 192 -9.42 20.93 -11.94
C MET A 192 -10.16 21.68 -13.03
N LYS A 193 -10.39 21.04 -14.18
CA LYS A 193 -11.14 21.62 -15.28
C LYS A 193 -12.59 21.94 -14.91
N LYS A 194 -13.28 21.00 -14.24
CA LYS A 194 -14.64 21.18 -13.74
C LYS A 194 -14.76 22.38 -12.79
N ASP A 195 -13.78 22.56 -11.94
CA ASP A 195 -13.70 23.68 -11.02
C ASP A 195 -13.30 25.00 -11.68
N GLY A 196 -13.00 24.99 -13.00
CA GLY A 196 -12.70 26.17 -13.80
C GLY A 196 -11.25 26.65 -13.65
N CYS A 197 -10.31 25.73 -13.39
CA CYS A 197 -8.89 26.01 -13.50
C CYS A 197 -8.50 26.41 -14.92
N THR A 198 -7.60 27.35 -15.04
CA THR A 198 -7.02 27.77 -16.32
C THR A 198 -5.53 27.47 -16.40
N THR A 199 -4.81 27.66 -15.32
CA THR A 199 -3.36 27.45 -15.23
C THR A 199 -3.01 26.69 -13.95
N ALA A 200 -2.57 25.46 -14.10
CA ALA A 200 -2.12 24.60 -13.01
C ALA A 200 -0.62 24.73 -12.76
N TYR A 201 -0.21 24.63 -11.51
CA TYR A 201 1.19 24.46 -11.10
C TYR A 201 1.33 23.16 -10.33
N ILE A 202 2.20 22.28 -10.78
CA ILE A 202 2.40 20.95 -10.20
C ILE A 202 3.75 20.92 -9.49
N LEU A 203 3.75 20.54 -8.21
CA LEU A 203 4.97 20.18 -7.48
C LEU A 203 4.93 18.71 -7.11
N ASN A 204 6.09 18.04 -7.09
CA ASN A 204 6.20 16.64 -6.69
C ASN A 204 7.34 16.42 -5.69
N ASP A 205 7.28 15.34 -4.93
CA ASP A 205 8.27 14.99 -3.90
C ASP A 205 9.50 14.24 -4.42
N LYS A 206 9.60 14.02 -5.73
CA LYS A 206 10.67 13.25 -6.41
C LYS A 206 10.71 11.75 -6.10
N GLU A 207 9.76 11.24 -5.33
CA GLU A 207 9.60 9.81 -5.13
C GLU A 207 9.09 9.13 -6.41
N VAL A 208 9.23 7.81 -6.48
CA VAL A 208 8.73 7.00 -7.61
C VAL A 208 7.26 7.30 -7.90
N TYR A 209 6.43 7.33 -6.85
CA TYR A 209 5.02 7.68 -6.93
C TYR A 209 4.81 9.13 -7.37
N GLY A 210 5.25 10.10 -6.57
CA GLY A 210 4.90 11.50 -6.78
C GLY A 210 5.43 12.06 -8.11
N ALA A 211 6.64 11.67 -8.54
CA ALA A 211 7.19 12.10 -9.83
C ALA A 211 6.44 11.45 -11.01
N GLY A 212 6.04 10.18 -10.88
CA GLY A 212 5.27 9.45 -11.89
C GLY A 212 3.88 10.05 -12.08
N LEU A 213 3.13 10.19 -11.00
CA LEU A 213 1.79 10.79 -11.02
C LEU A 213 1.82 12.23 -11.51
N ALA A 214 2.83 13.04 -11.13
CA ALA A 214 2.96 14.41 -11.63
C ALA A 214 3.03 14.48 -13.16
N ARG A 215 3.73 13.54 -13.81
CA ARG A 215 3.75 13.42 -15.27
C ARG A 215 2.38 13.05 -15.86
N ASN A 216 1.66 12.14 -15.19
CA ASN A 216 0.30 11.77 -15.60
C ASN A 216 -0.70 12.94 -15.46
N ILE A 217 -0.61 13.69 -14.35
CA ILE A 217 -1.44 14.88 -14.16
C ILE A 217 -1.14 15.92 -15.25
N GLU A 218 0.13 16.18 -15.54
CA GLU A 218 0.56 17.12 -16.57
C GLU A 218 0.03 16.70 -17.95
N SER A 219 0.20 15.45 -18.35
CA SER A 219 -0.30 14.93 -19.63
C SER A 219 -1.81 15.06 -19.73
N ALA A 220 -2.55 14.59 -18.74
CA ALA A 220 -4.00 14.64 -18.72
C ALA A 220 -4.54 16.08 -18.68
N ALA A 221 -3.89 16.99 -17.95
CA ALA A 221 -4.26 18.40 -17.91
C ALA A 221 -4.10 19.05 -19.29
N GLN A 222 -2.98 18.81 -19.97
CA GLN A 222 -2.72 19.32 -21.33
C GLN A 222 -3.71 18.76 -22.35
N GLU A 223 -4.02 17.48 -22.31
CA GLU A 223 -5.02 16.83 -23.17
C GLU A 223 -6.41 17.44 -22.99
N GLN A 224 -6.75 17.82 -21.77
CA GLN A 224 -8.02 18.48 -21.45
C GLN A 224 -8.01 19.99 -21.67
N GLY A 225 -6.87 20.55 -22.14
CA GLY A 225 -6.73 21.97 -22.50
C GLY A 225 -6.50 22.90 -21.31
N LEU A 226 -6.01 22.36 -20.17
CA LEU A 226 -5.47 23.18 -19.08
C LEU A 226 -4.01 23.55 -19.38
N GLU A 227 -3.64 24.81 -19.10
CA GLU A 227 -2.25 25.20 -19.10
C GLU A 227 -1.54 24.64 -17.86
N VAL A 228 -0.35 24.03 -18.04
CA VAL A 228 0.53 23.64 -16.95
C VAL A 228 1.74 24.56 -16.95
N ALA A 229 1.81 25.48 -15.99
CA ALA A 229 2.88 26.46 -15.89
C ALA A 229 4.22 25.83 -15.54
N ALA A 230 4.20 24.77 -14.72
CA ALA A 230 5.38 23.98 -14.37
C ALA A 230 4.99 22.64 -13.74
N ASN A 231 5.92 21.67 -13.83
CA ASN A 231 5.95 20.44 -13.07
C ASN A 231 7.38 20.27 -12.52
N GLU A 232 7.54 20.49 -11.23
CA GLU A 232 8.85 20.58 -10.59
C GLU A 232 8.91 19.76 -9.29
N GLY A 233 10.10 19.18 -9.01
CA GLY A 233 10.34 18.44 -7.78
C GLY A 233 10.80 19.35 -6.64
N ILE A 234 10.25 19.15 -5.44
CA ILE A 234 10.68 19.84 -4.22
C ILE A 234 11.82 19.10 -3.52
N ASP A 235 12.42 19.71 -2.50
CA ASP A 235 13.17 19.03 -1.46
C ASP A 235 12.23 18.74 -0.28
N PRO A 236 11.83 17.48 -0.03
CA PRO A 236 10.86 17.15 1.03
C PRO A 236 11.38 17.46 2.43
N LYS A 237 12.70 17.66 2.60
CA LYS A 237 13.33 18.00 3.88
C LYS A 237 13.49 19.51 4.08
N ALA A 238 13.02 20.32 3.14
CA ALA A 238 13.06 21.78 3.28
C ALA A 238 12.21 22.25 4.48
N PRO A 239 12.68 23.20 5.28
CA PRO A 239 11.94 23.66 6.46
C PRO A 239 10.70 24.50 6.11
N ASN A 240 10.60 24.99 4.89
CA ASN A 240 9.44 25.69 4.32
C ASN A 240 9.54 25.76 2.80
N PHE A 241 8.44 26.15 2.16
CA PHE A 241 8.28 26.22 0.70
C PHE A 241 7.89 27.61 0.19
N ARG A 242 8.25 28.65 0.93
CA ARG A 242 7.90 30.06 0.60
C ARG A 242 8.45 30.50 -0.75
N SER A 243 9.62 30.00 -1.14
CA SER A 243 10.21 30.28 -2.46
C SER A 243 9.37 29.69 -3.58
N GLN A 244 8.98 28.42 -3.45
CA GLN A 244 8.09 27.73 -4.40
C GLN A 244 6.73 28.45 -4.48
N ALA A 245 6.15 28.79 -3.34
CA ALA A 245 4.90 29.52 -3.27
C ALA A 245 4.96 30.89 -3.97
N ALA A 246 6.07 31.61 -3.84
CA ALA A 246 6.30 32.86 -4.56
C ALA A 246 6.44 32.63 -6.07
N THR A 247 7.06 31.55 -6.50
CA THR A 247 7.17 31.16 -7.92
C THR A 247 5.78 30.82 -8.49
N ILE A 248 4.97 30.04 -7.79
CA ILE A 248 3.58 29.73 -8.17
C ILE A 248 2.77 31.02 -8.38
N LYS A 249 2.87 31.96 -7.43
CA LYS A 249 2.23 33.27 -7.54
C LYS A 249 2.69 34.04 -8.77
N SER A 250 4.01 34.04 -9.03
CA SER A 250 4.59 34.77 -10.16
C SER A 250 4.22 34.15 -11.51
N ALA A 251 3.98 32.85 -11.55
CA ALA A 251 3.48 32.13 -12.72
C ALA A 251 2.01 32.44 -13.02
N GLY A 252 1.27 33.05 -12.09
CA GLY A 252 -0.14 33.37 -12.27
C GLY A 252 -1.05 32.13 -12.22
N ALA A 253 -0.59 31.04 -11.63
CA ALA A 253 -1.37 29.82 -11.49
C ALA A 253 -2.59 30.06 -10.58
N ASP A 254 -3.77 29.61 -11.04
CA ASP A 254 -5.03 29.66 -10.30
C ASP A 254 -5.36 28.32 -9.63
N CYS A 255 -4.58 27.27 -9.96
CA CYS A 255 -4.69 25.94 -9.39
C CYS A 255 -3.32 25.38 -9.04
N PHE A 256 -3.25 24.70 -7.91
CA PHE A 256 -2.03 24.06 -7.40
C PHE A 256 -2.29 22.59 -7.10
N VAL A 257 -1.37 21.72 -7.49
CA VAL A 257 -1.36 20.30 -7.16
C VAL A 257 -0.02 19.95 -6.55
N PHE A 258 -0.04 19.27 -5.41
CA PHE A 258 1.13 18.56 -4.91
C PHE A 258 0.98 17.08 -5.19
N SER A 259 1.86 16.51 -5.98
CA SER A 259 1.96 15.08 -6.26
C SER A 259 3.02 14.45 -5.35
N GLY A 260 2.58 13.80 -4.28
CA GLY A 260 3.46 13.25 -3.26
C GLY A 260 2.68 12.81 -2.02
N ILE A 261 3.42 12.46 -0.97
CA ILE A 261 2.86 11.96 0.29
C ILE A 261 2.92 12.99 1.41
N THR A 262 2.05 12.83 2.40
CA THR A 262 1.96 13.73 3.58
C THR A 262 3.32 13.91 4.26
N ALA A 263 4.07 12.83 4.49
CA ALA A 263 5.36 12.85 5.18
C ALA A 263 6.44 13.68 4.46
N ASN A 264 6.28 13.92 3.16
CA ASN A 264 7.24 14.66 2.33
C ASN A 264 6.96 16.16 2.27
N GLY A 265 6.49 16.71 3.39
CA GLY A 265 6.36 18.16 3.58
C GLY A 265 5.05 18.76 3.08
N ALA A 266 4.05 17.94 2.72
CA ALA A 266 2.78 18.41 2.18
C ALA A 266 2.11 19.44 3.08
N VAL A 267 1.99 19.20 4.39
CA VAL A 267 1.32 20.12 5.33
C VAL A 267 1.94 21.52 5.27
N GLN A 268 3.27 21.62 5.31
CA GLN A 268 3.95 22.93 5.26
C GLN A 268 3.82 23.57 3.87
N LEU A 269 3.88 22.75 2.81
CA LEU A 269 3.74 23.23 1.43
C LEU A 269 2.37 23.86 1.19
N TYR A 270 1.28 23.17 1.56
CA TYR A 270 -0.07 23.71 1.38
C TYR A 270 -0.31 24.99 2.21
N LYS A 271 0.26 25.10 3.41
CA LYS A 271 0.23 26.31 4.22
C LYS A 271 0.93 27.49 3.51
N ASP A 272 2.13 27.25 2.99
CA ASP A 272 2.93 28.31 2.34
C ASP A 272 2.27 28.74 1.00
N VAL A 273 1.73 27.80 0.21
CA VAL A 273 1.03 28.10 -1.04
C VAL A 273 -0.27 28.85 -0.76
N SER A 274 -1.10 28.37 0.18
CA SER A 274 -2.36 29.05 0.54
C SER A 274 -2.14 30.46 1.04
N ALA A 275 -1.03 30.73 1.75
CA ALA A 275 -0.68 32.07 2.21
C ALA A 275 -0.21 32.99 1.07
N ALA A 276 0.53 32.46 0.09
CA ALA A 276 1.06 33.26 -1.03
C ALA A 276 0.01 33.52 -2.13
N VAL A 277 -0.84 32.53 -2.39
CA VAL A 277 -1.87 32.56 -3.44
C VAL A 277 -3.23 32.19 -2.82
N PRO A 278 -3.84 33.10 -2.05
CA PRO A 278 -5.02 32.80 -1.23
C PRO A 278 -6.27 32.40 -2.04
N ASP A 279 -6.33 32.80 -3.30
CA ASP A 279 -7.46 32.51 -4.19
C ASP A 279 -7.24 31.24 -5.06
N ALA A 280 -6.06 30.61 -4.97
CA ALA A 280 -5.79 29.38 -5.71
C ALA A 280 -6.61 28.22 -5.14
N LYS A 281 -7.10 27.36 -6.04
CA LYS A 281 -7.68 26.07 -5.69
C LYS A 281 -6.56 25.06 -5.48
N LEU A 282 -6.67 24.27 -4.42
CA LEU A 282 -5.63 23.36 -4.01
C LEU A 282 -6.11 21.91 -4.20
N TYR A 283 -5.28 21.09 -4.82
CA TYR A 283 -5.60 19.68 -5.09
C TYR A 283 -4.50 18.76 -4.59
N GLY A 284 -4.88 17.57 -4.15
CA GLY A 284 -3.96 16.52 -3.74
C GLY A 284 -4.42 15.15 -4.21
N PRO A 285 -3.48 14.23 -4.39
CA PRO A 285 -3.76 12.83 -4.69
C PRO A 285 -4.01 12.01 -3.42
N ASP A 286 -4.15 10.70 -3.61
CA ASP A 286 -4.31 9.71 -2.54
C ASP A 286 -3.18 9.72 -1.50
N GLY A 287 -1.95 10.07 -1.89
CA GLY A 287 -0.82 10.20 -0.96
C GLY A 287 -0.98 11.28 0.12
N VAL A 288 -2.00 12.15 0.00
CA VAL A 288 -2.40 13.11 1.03
C VAL A 288 -3.87 12.94 1.47
N ALA A 289 -4.56 11.90 0.98
CA ALA A 289 -5.94 11.59 1.35
C ALA A 289 -5.98 10.74 2.62
N GLU A 290 -5.48 11.29 3.72
CA GLU A 290 -5.36 10.60 5.01
C GLU A 290 -5.55 11.57 6.18
N SER A 291 -5.93 11.05 7.34
CA SER A 291 -6.16 11.86 8.55
C SER A 291 -4.88 12.59 9.01
N GLY A 292 -3.70 12.02 8.78
CA GLY A 292 -2.42 12.68 9.07
C GLY A 292 -2.18 13.97 8.28
N PHE A 293 -2.84 14.14 7.12
CA PHE A 293 -2.85 15.41 6.37
C PHE A 293 -4.05 16.29 6.72
N ALA A 294 -5.23 15.69 6.89
CA ALA A 294 -6.49 16.40 7.03
C ALA A 294 -6.72 16.94 8.46
N ASP A 295 -6.37 16.16 9.51
CA ASP A 295 -6.70 16.52 10.89
C ASP A 295 -5.58 17.33 11.56
N PRO A 296 -5.84 18.59 11.96
CA PRO A 296 -4.86 19.39 12.72
C PRO A 296 -4.41 18.75 14.04
N LYS A 297 -5.21 17.84 14.63
CA LYS A 297 -4.82 17.13 15.86
C LYS A 297 -3.76 16.07 15.61
N GLU A 298 -3.72 15.52 14.43
CA GLU A 298 -2.68 14.59 13.95
C GLU A 298 -1.49 15.31 13.29
N GLY A 299 -1.49 16.65 13.30
CA GLY A 299 -0.42 17.47 12.70
C GLY A 299 -0.72 17.93 11.28
N GLY A 300 -1.92 17.72 10.80
CA GLY A 300 -2.39 18.09 9.46
C GLY A 300 -2.57 19.59 9.24
N ILE A 301 -3.17 19.93 8.10
CA ILE A 301 -3.37 21.32 7.68
C ILE A 301 -4.43 22.04 8.52
N PRO A 302 -4.28 23.37 8.75
CA PRO A 302 -5.28 24.12 9.48
C PRO A 302 -6.58 24.29 8.67
N ALA A 303 -7.70 24.52 9.36
CA ALA A 303 -9.04 24.53 8.76
C ALA A 303 -9.21 25.56 7.62
N ASP A 304 -8.55 26.71 7.70
CA ASP A 304 -8.58 27.75 6.64
C ASP A 304 -7.84 27.34 5.35
N VAL A 305 -6.87 26.43 5.45
CA VAL A 305 -6.23 25.80 4.30
C VAL A 305 -7.08 24.64 3.81
N ALA A 306 -7.53 23.77 4.73
CA ALA A 306 -8.33 22.57 4.45
C ALA A 306 -9.57 22.87 3.59
N SER A 307 -10.28 23.97 3.89
CA SER A 307 -11.48 24.41 3.14
C SER A 307 -11.26 24.72 1.64
N LYS A 308 -10.01 24.77 1.19
CA LYS A 308 -9.63 25.03 -0.21
C LYS A 308 -9.10 23.79 -0.92
N VAL A 309 -8.91 22.70 -0.19
CA VAL A 309 -8.27 21.47 -0.69
C VAL A 309 -9.33 20.47 -1.12
N LYS A 310 -9.16 19.92 -2.33
CA LYS A 310 -9.81 18.70 -2.77
C LYS A 310 -8.75 17.63 -2.97
N VAL A 311 -9.05 16.42 -2.55
CA VAL A 311 -8.17 15.26 -2.77
C VAL A 311 -8.89 14.18 -3.55
N THR A 312 -8.13 13.40 -4.33
CA THR A 312 -8.64 12.21 -5.02
C THR A 312 -8.06 10.96 -4.37
N VAL A 313 -8.90 9.97 -4.20
CA VAL A 313 -8.48 8.64 -3.73
C VAL A 313 -9.37 7.58 -4.36
N ALA A 314 -8.83 6.39 -4.59
CA ALA A 314 -9.56 5.29 -5.23
C ALA A 314 -10.62 4.64 -4.29
N THR A 315 -11.17 5.41 -3.37
CA THR A 315 -12.18 4.99 -2.40
C THR A 315 -13.45 5.81 -2.61
N LEU A 316 -14.59 5.19 -2.45
CA LEU A 316 -15.90 5.78 -2.67
C LEU A 316 -16.63 5.95 -1.33
N SER A 317 -17.77 6.66 -1.35
CA SER A 317 -18.69 6.66 -0.21
C SER A 317 -19.19 5.22 0.07
N PRO A 318 -19.35 4.83 1.35
CA PRO A 318 -19.80 3.48 1.72
C PRO A 318 -21.05 3.01 0.98
N ASP A 319 -22.00 3.88 0.69
CA ASP A 319 -23.25 3.57 -0.01
C ASP A 319 -23.08 3.30 -1.52
N GLN A 320 -21.92 3.59 -2.08
CA GLN A 320 -21.60 3.32 -3.49
C GLN A 320 -20.92 1.97 -3.73
N TYR A 321 -20.50 1.31 -2.67
CA TYR A 321 -19.97 -0.04 -2.76
C TYR A 321 -21.08 -1.09 -2.89
N PRO A 322 -20.78 -2.30 -3.41
CA PRO A 322 -21.71 -3.42 -3.38
C PRO A 322 -22.07 -3.79 -1.91
N PRO A 323 -23.12 -4.61 -1.71
CA PRO A 323 -23.56 -4.98 -0.35
C PRO A 323 -22.45 -5.52 0.55
N GLU A 324 -21.50 -6.27 0.00
CA GLU A 324 -20.33 -6.80 0.70
C GLU A 324 -19.40 -5.68 1.17
N GLY A 325 -19.22 -4.64 0.35
CA GLY A 325 -18.42 -3.47 0.71
C GLY A 325 -19.10 -2.60 1.77
N GLN A 326 -20.42 -2.41 1.66
CA GLN A 326 -21.19 -1.71 2.70
C GLN A 326 -21.09 -2.46 4.04
N LYS A 327 -21.21 -3.79 3.97
CA LYS A 327 -21.07 -4.65 5.15
C LYS A 327 -19.66 -4.57 5.77
N PHE A 328 -18.61 -4.37 4.96
CA PHE A 328 -17.25 -4.17 5.49
C PHE A 328 -17.22 -2.96 6.45
N PHE A 329 -17.81 -1.82 6.08
CA PHE A 329 -17.83 -0.64 6.95
C PHE A 329 -18.62 -0.87 8.24
N ASP A 330 -19.79 -1.54 8.17
CA ASP A 330 -20.56 -1.92 9.35
C ASP A 330 -19.77 -2.83 10.30
N ASP A 331 -19.10 -3.83 9.77
CA ASP A 331 -18.29 -4.78 10.54
C ASP A 331 -17.03 -4.11 11.12
N PHE A 332 -16.42 -3.19 10.38
CA PHE A 332 -15.25 -2.44 10.81
C PHE A 332 -15.62 -1.51 11.98
N GLU A 333 -16.71 -0.74 11.86
CA GLU A 333 -17.26 0.08 12.96
C GLU A 333 -17.59 -0.76 14.18
N ALA A 334 -18.29 -1.87 14.01
CA ALA A 334 -18.67 -2.75 15.12
C ALA A 334 -17.46 -3.28 15.88
N LYS A 335 -16.32 -3.49 15.18
CA LYS A 335 -15.13 -4.06 15.79
C LYS A 335 -14.16 -3.03 16.33
N TYR A 336 -13.92 -1.96 15.61
CA TYR A 336 -12.89 -0.97 15.93
C TYR A 336 -13.45 0.35 16.44
N GLY A 337 -14.77 0.56 16.31
CA GLY A 337 -15.46 1.76 16.79
C GLY A 337 -15.31 2.96 15.86
N GLU A 338 -14.90 2.74 14.61
CA GLU A 338 -14.63 3.77 13.62
C GLU A 338 -15.54 3.56 12.40
N ALA A 339 -16.53 4.44 12.25
CA ALA A 339 -17.52 4.36 11.19
C ALA A 339 -16.98 4.82 9.82
N ASN A 340 -15.94 5.66 9.84
CA ASN A 340 -15.32 6.22 8.63
C ASN A 340 -13.80 6.07 8.75
N PRO A 341 -13.27 4.83 8.56
CA PRO A 341 -11.84 4.59 8.61
C PRO A 341 -11.12 5.33 7.48
N ASP A 342 -9.83 5.56 7.66
CA ASP A 342 -8.99 6.09 6.59
C ASP A 342 -9.16 5.27 5.29
N PRO A 343 -9.14 5.91 4.11
CA PRO A 343 -9.68 5.37 2.85
C PRO A 343 -9.22 3.96 2.46
N TYR A 344 -7.97 3.60 2.71
CA TYR A 344 -7.44 2.31 2.25
C TYR A 344 -7.67 1.12 3.19
N ALA A 345 -8.45 1.30 4.27
CA ALA A 345 -8.85 0.18 5.14
C ALA A 345 -9.53 -0.97 4.37
N ILE A 346 -10.45 -0.63 3.45
CA ILE A 346 -11.19 -1.59 2.62
C ILE A 346 -10.26 -2.35 1.65
N TYR A 347 -9.20 -1.71 1.16
CA TYR A 347 -8.20 -2.36 0.30
C TYR A 347 -7.32 -3.33 1.08
N GLY A 348 -6.98 -3.02 2.34
CA GLY A 348 -6.32 -3.96 3.24
C GLY A 348 -7.15 -5.22 3.46
N TYR A 349 -8.46 -5.05 3.67
CA TYR A 349 -9.41 -6.15 3.79
C TYR A 349 -9.44 -7.01 2.51
N GLU A 350 -9.60 -6.38 1.34
CA GLU A 350 -9.68 -7.08 0.07
C GLU A 350 -8.38 -7.81 -0.27
N ALA A 351 -7.21 -7.22 0.00
CA ALA A 351 -5.93 -7.88 -0.24
C ALA A 351 -5.84 -9.21 0.51
N MET A 352 -6.19 -9.22 1.80
CA MET A 352 -6.22 -10.45 2.57
C MET A 352 -7.31 -11.39 2.06
N LYS A 353 -8.49 -10.89 1.74
CA LYS A 353 -9.60 -11.72 1.24
C LYS A 353 -9.25 -12.41 -0.08
N LEU A 354 -8.60 -11.69 -1.00
CA LEU A 354 -8.08 -12.24 -2.26
C LEU A 354 -7.10 -13.40 -2.00
N VAL A 355 -6.16 -13.23 -1.07
CA VAL A 355 -5.21 -14.29 -0.68
C VAL A 355 -5.93 -15.51 -0.12
N LEU A 356 -6.88 -15.30 0.80
CA LEU A 356 -7.59 -16.39 1.46
C LEU A 356 -8.45 -17.19 0.48
N ASP A 357 -9.18 -16.51 -0.41
CA ASP A 357 -10.03 -17.14 -1.42
C ASP A 357 -9.21 -17.91 -2.46
N THR A 358 -8.07 -17.35 -2.89
CA THR A 358 -7.15 -18.02 -3.82
C THR A 358 -6.56 -19.27 -3.18
N CYS A 359 -6.11 -19.17 -1.93
CA CYS A 359 -5.57 -20.31 -1.18
C CYS A 359 -6.65 -21.41 -0.96
N GLU A 360 -7.88 -21.04 -0.62
CA GLU A 360 -9.00 -21.98 -0.49
C GLU A 360 -9.28 -22.70 -1.80
N GLN A 361 -9.26 -21.98 -2.94
CA GLN A 361 -9.46 -22.55 -4.27
C GLN A 361 -8.38 -23.57 -4.64
N LEU A 362 -7.12 -23.29 -4.29
CA LEU A 362 -5.97 -24.18 -4.55
C LEU A 362 -5.92 -25.38 -3.60
N GLY A 363 -6.53 -25.28 -2.43
CA GLY A 363 -6.49 -26.35 -1.42
C GLY A 363 -5.05 -26.66 -0.97
N ALA A 364 -4.58 -27.89 -1.15
CA ALA A 364 -3.24 -28.29 -0.73
C ALA A 364 -2.12 -27.56 -1.51
N ASP A 365 -2.37 -27.19 -2.76
CA ASP A 365 -1.40 -26.49 -3.61
C ASP A 365 -1.21 -25.01 -3.21
N CYS A 366 -1.99 -24.51 -2.25
CA CYS A 366 -1.81 -23.18 -1.67
C CYS A 366 -0.41 -22.94 -1.07
N SER A 367 0.27 -23.99 -0.63
CA SER A 367 1.66 -23.88 -0.13
C SER A 367 2.70 -23.73 -1.24
N ASP A 368 2.32 -23.94 -2.50
CA ASP A 368 3.17 -23.68 -3.66
C ASP A 368 3.08 -22.22 -4.07
N LYS A 369 4.17 -21.48 -3.92
CA LYS A 369 4.23 -20.05 -4.21
C LYS A 369 3.93 -19.73 -5.67
N GLN A 370 4.38 -20.59 -6.61
CA GLN A 370 4.11 -20.38 -8.04
C GLN A 370 2.63 -20.64 -8.36
N ALA A 371 2.04 -21.67 -7.77
CA ALA A 371 0.61 -21.92 -7.93
C ALA A 371 -0.24 -20.74 -7.41
N MET A 372 0.18 -20.13 -6.28
CA MET A 372 -0.46 -18.92 -5.77
C MET A 372 -0.34 -17.74 -6.74
N ILE A 373 0.85 -17.49 -7.31
CA ILE A 373 1.06 -16.43 -8.32
C ILE A 373 0.16 -16.67 -9.53
N ASP A 374 0.21 -17.87 -10.09
CA ASP A 374 -0.56 -18.23 -11.30
C ASP A 374 -2.06 -18.05 -11.07
N ALA A 375 -2.58 -18.48 -9.92
CA ALA A 375 -3.98 -18.34 -9.57
C ALA A 375 -4.39 -16.86 -9.34
N LEU A 376 -3.56 -16.06 -8.69
CA LEU A 376 -3.80 -14.63 -8.49
C LEU A 376 -3.89 -13.88 -9.82
N PHE A 377 -2.99 -14.15 -10.77
CA PHE A 377 -3.02 -13.57 -12.13
C PHE A 377 -4.18 -14.10 -13.00
N GLN A 378 -4.81 -15.23 -12.63
CA GLN A 378 -6.03 -15.73 -13.27
C GLN A 378 -7.31 -15.12 -12.69
N THR A 379 -7.23 -14.16 -11.78
CA THR A 379 -8.40 -13.48 -11.20
C THR A 379 -9.22 -12.79 -12.29
N LYS A 380 -10.45 -13.28 -12.52
CA LYS A 380 -11.39 -12.75 -13.51
C LYS A 380 -12.80 -12.70 -12.94
N GLY A 381 -13.48 -11.55 -13.16
CA GLY A 381 -14.85 -11.33 -12.69
C GLY A 381 -15.00 -11.51 -11.18
N ARG A 382 -13.98 -11.17 -10.40
CA ARG A 382 -14.01 -11.30 -8.96
C ARG A 382 -15.01 -10.33 -8.36
N GLU A 383 -16.05 -10.86 -7.77
CA GLU A 383 -16.99 -10.10 -6.93
C GLU A 383 -16.36 -9.88 -5.56
N SER A 384 -16.23 -8.64 -5.15
CA SER A 384 -15.50 -8.24 -3.95
C SER A 384 -16.13 -7.08 -3.22
N VAL A 385 -15.58 -6.72 -2.08
CA VAL A 385 -15.96 -5.51 -1.32
C VAL A 385 -15.72 -4.22 -2.13
N LEU A 386 -14.80 -4.24 -3.11
CA LEU A 386 -14.49 -3.10 -3.98
C LEU A 386 -15.38 -3.01 -5.22
N GLY A 387 -16.16 -4.02 -5.52
CA GLY A 387 -16.88 -4.22 -6.76
C GLY A 387 -16.33 -5.41 -7.54
N THR A 388 -16.72 -5.53 -8.82
CA THR A 388 -16.27 -6.62 -9.69
C THR A 388 -15.03 -6.18 -10.45
N TYR A 389 -13.96 -6.98 -10.40
CA TYR A 389 -12.72 -6.67 -11.09
C TYR A 389 -11.98 -7.91 -11.62
N ASP A 390 -11.11 -7.63 -12.57
CA ASP A 390 -10.10 -8.56 -13.09
C ASP A 390 -8.71 -8.10 -12.62
N ILE A 391 -7.76 -9.01 -12.63
CA ILE A 391 -6.33 -8.69 -12.67
C ILE A 391 -5.85 -8.94 -14.10
N ASP A 392 -5.17 -7.97 -14.69
CA ASP A 392 -4.63 -8.08 -16.04
C ASP A 392 -3.28 -8.82 -16.09
N GLU A 393 -2.70 -8.94 -17.27
CA GLU A 393 -1.42 -9.63 -17.48
C GLU A 393 -0.22 -8.92 -16.85
N ASN A 394 -0.36 -7.62 -16.55
CA ASN A 394 0.66 -6.82 -15.88
C ASN A 394 0.55 -6.87 -14.35
N GLY A 395 -0.56 -7.40 -13.83
CA GLY A 395 -0.89 -7.40 -12.40
C GLY A 395 -1.72 -6.18 -11.97
N ASP A 396 -2.30 -5.44 -12.91
CA ASP A 396 -3.15 -4.28 -12.61
C ASP A 396 -4.62 -4.69 -12.47
N THR A 397 -5.33 -4.06 -11.54
CA THR A 397 -6.79 -4.18 -11.43
C THR A 397 -7.51 -3.45 -12.56
N THR A 398 -8.71 -3.92 -12.91
CA THR A 398 -9.59 -3.22 -13.86
C THR A 398 -10.51 -2.19 -13.20
N LEU A 399 -10.39 -1.93 -11.91
CA LEU A 399 -11.10 -0.84 -11.24
C LEU A 399 -10.60 0.51 -11.75
N THR A 400 -11.53 1.49 -11.88
CA THR A 400 -11.20 2.81 -12.46
C THR A 400 -11.83 3.98 -11.70
N ASP A 401 -12.71 3.72 -10.74
CA ASP A 401 -13.43 4.77 -10.04
C ASP A 401 -12.54 5.46 -9.00
N TYR A 402 -12.59 6.80 -8.99
CA TYR A 402 -11.94 7.63 -7.97
C TYR A 402 -12.97 8.51 -7.27
N GLY A 403 -12.88 8.57 -5.95
CA GLY A 403 -13.61 9.54 -5.15
C GLY A 403 -12.88 10.88 -5.09
N VAL A 404 -13.66 11.95 -5.09
CA VAL A 404 -13.22 13.31 -4.78
C VAL A 404 -13.71 13.62 -3.37
N TYR A 405 -12.83 14.14 -2.57
CA TYR A 405 -13.11 14.49 -1.18
C TYR A 405 -12.72 15.93 -0.90
N SER A 406 -13.56 16.62 -0.17
CA SER A 406 -13.22 17.84 0.57
C SER A 406 -12.74 17.50 1.97
N ILE A 407 -12.20 18.51 2.68
CA ILE A 407 -11.77 18.33 4.07
C ILE A 407 -12.61 19.27 4.94
N ASP A 408 -13.42 18.70 5.81
CA ASP A 408 -14.25 19.43 6.78
C ASP A 408 -14.02 18.92 8.21
N GLY A 409 -13.79 19.84 9.12
CA GLY A 409 -13.56 19.51 10.54
C GLY A 409 -12.32 18.65 10.83
N GLY A 410 -11.43 18.46 9.86
CA GLY A 410 -10.26 17.57 9.93
C GLY A 410 -10.53 16.16 9.39
N GLU A 411 -11.69 15.94 8.79
CA GLU A 411 -12.08 14.66 8.20
C GLU A 411 -12.25 14.79 6.69
N LEU A 412 -11.98 13.69 5.99
CA LEU A 412 -12.26 13.56 4.56
C LEU A 412 -13.77 13.37 4.35
N THR A 413 -14.39 14.25 3.58
CA THR A 413 -15.81 14.20 3.25
C THR A 413 -15.97 13.92 1.76
N PHE A 414 -16.65 12.83 1.43
CA PHE A 414 -16.90 12.46 0.04
C PHE A 414 -17.81 13.47 -0.68
N ASP A 415 -17.36 13.97 -1.82
CA ASP A 415 -18.11 14.90 -2.64
C ASP A 415 -18.77 14.20 -3.85
N GLU A 416 -17.99 13.46 -4.63
CA GLU A 416 -18.46 12.80 -5.86
C GLU A 416 -17.50 11.70 -6.34
N THR A 417 -18.00 10.85 -7.24
CA THR A 417 -17.18 9.91 -8.00
C THR A 417 -16.79 10.54 -9.34
N VAL A 418 -15.51 10.46 -9.68
CA VAL A 418 -15.00 10.80 -11.02
C VAL A 418 -14.69 9.52 -11.78
N LYS A 419 -15.32 9.37 -12.95
CA LYS A 419 -14.91 8.40 -13.97
C LYS A 419 -13.91 9.09 -14.86
N ALA A 420 -12.64 8.72 -14.70
CA ALA A 420 -11.59 9.28 -15.52
C ALA A 420 -11.69 8.73 -16.95
N GLU A 421 -11.76 9.61 -17.94
CA GLU A 421 -11.55 9.23 -19.32
C GLU A 421 -10.03 9.14 -19.54
N VAL A 422 -9.52 7.92 -19.64
CA VAL A 422 -8.15 7.66 -20.09
C VAL A 422 -8.20 7.64 -21.61
N GLY A 423 -7.50 8.58 -22.24
CA GLY A 423 -7.46 8.76 -23.70
C GLY A 423 -6.73 7.62 -24.41
#